data_b2c973d68484609b863dce907dcb84e4
#
_entry.id   b2c973d68484609b863dce907dcb84e4
#
_cell.length_a   1.000
_cell.length_b   1.000
_cell.length_c   1.000
_cell.angle_alpha   90.00
_cell.angle_beta   90.00
_cell.angle_gamma   90.00
#
_symmetry.space_group_name_H-M   'P 1'
#
loop_
_entity.id
_entity.type
_entity.pdbx_description
1 polymer ?
#
loop_
_entity_poly.entity_id
_entity_poly.type
_entity_poly.pdbx_seq_one_letter_code
_entity_poly.pdbx_strand_id
1 'polypeptide(L)' 'MAEKDVIANQKSILKNQAALLANQKKIQGNQAKILANQGKLDKVLANQKSIEGNQKTILANQKKILAK' A
#
# COMPACT_ATOMS: atom_id res chain seq x y z
N MET A 1 -20.14 12.80 43.23
CA MET A 1 -19.46 11.59 42.78
C MET A 1 -18.33 11.22 43.72
N ALA A 2 -18.19 9.97 44.11
CA ALA A 2 -17.09 9.52 44.96
C ALA A 2 -15.76 9.61 44.20
N GLU A 3 -14.68 9.91 44.92
CA GLU A 3 -13.32 9.92 44.36
C GLU A 3 -12.95 8.59 43.69
N LYS A 4 -13.40 7.48 44.24
CA LYS A 4 -13.16 6.16 43.67
C LYS A 4 -13.68 6.05 42.26
N ASP A 5 -14.87 6.61 42.02
CA ASP A 5 -15.50 6.57 40.68
C ASP A 5 -14.74 7.44 39.69
N VAL A 6 -14.28 8.61 40.14
CA VAL A 6 -13.48 9.51 39.30
C VAL A 6 -12.17 8.83 38.90
N ILE A 7 -11.49 8.23 39.87
CA ILE A 7 -10.21 7.53 39.61
C ILE A 7 -10.42 6.35 38.66
N ALA A 8 -11.48 5.57 38.88
CA ALA A 8 -11.81 4.43 38.01
C ALA A 8 -12.06 4.89 36.59
N ASN A 9 -12.80 5.98 36.41
CA ASN A 9 -13.09 6.54 35.07
C ASN A 9 -11.81 7.04 34.40
N GLN A 10 -10.94 7.68 35.15
CA GLN A 10 -9.65 8.15 34.61
C GLN A 10 -8.79 6.99 34.15
N LYS A 11 -8.73 5.89 34.91
CA LYS A 11 -8.00 4.71 34.52
C LYS A 11 -8.54 4.11 33.23
N SER A 12 -9.88 4.08 33.10
CA SER A 12 -10.53 3.58 31.88
C SER A 12 -10.19 4.45 30.67
N ILE A 13 -10.19 5.75 30.86
CA ILE A 13 -9.82 6.71 29.79
C ILE A 13 -8.37 6.49 29.36
N LEU A 14 -7.46 6.33 30.29
CA LEU A 14 -6.05 6.09 29.99
C LEU A 14 -5.85 4.79 29.22
N LYS A 15 -6.54 3.72 29.59
CA LYS A 15 -6.49 2.46 28.88
C LYS A 15 -7.01 2.62 27.44
N ASN A 16 -8.11 3.34 27.28
CA ASN A 16 -8.70 3.57 25.95
C ASN A 16 -7.75 4.39 25.08
N GLN A 17 -7.10 5.38 25.65
CA GLN A 17 -6.13 6.21 24.92
C GLN A 17 -4.93 5.36 24.46
N ALA A 18 -4.43 4.47 25.34
CA ALA A 18 -3.35 3.58 24.98
C ALA A 18 -3.73 2.64 23.82
N ALA A 19 -4.96 2.11 23.87
CA ALA A 19 -5.48 1.25 22.81
C ALA A 19 -5.59 2.01 21.49
N LEU A 20 -6.06 3.26 21.53
CA LEU A 20 -6.16 4.11 20.35
C LEU A 20 -4.80 4.37 19.72
N LEU A 21 -3.80 4.69 20.54
CA LEU A 21 -2.44 4.90 20.05
C LEU A 21 -1.87 3.65 19.39
N ALA A 22 -2.10 2.48 20.01
CA ALA A 22 -1.66 1.22 19.42
C ALA A 22 -2.32 0.96 18.07
N ASN A 23 -3.62 1.23 17.97
CA ASN A 23 -4.35 1.08 16.72
C ASN A 23 -3.83 2.04 15.64
N GLN A 24 -3.54 3.28 16.01
CA GLN A 24 -2.99 4.26 15.08
C GLN A 24 -1.64 3.81 14.51
N LYS A 25 -0.79 3.22 15.35
CA LYS A 25 0.50 2.67 14.89
C LYS A 25 0.29 1.54 13.89
N LYS A 26 -0.68 0.66 14.13
CA LYS A 26 -1.02 -0.42 13.21
C LYS A 26 -1.51 0.13 11.87
N ILE A 27 -2.35 1.15 11.91
CA ILE A 27 -2.87 1.80 10.70
C ILE A 27 -1.72 2.42 9.91
N GLN A 28 -0.82 3.12 10.56
CA GLN A 28 0.35 3.72 9.90
C GLN A 28 1.23 2.64 9.26
N GLY A 29 1.44 1.52 9.95
CA GLY A 29 2.20 0.39 9.41
C GLY A 29 1.52 -0.19 8.17
N ASN A 30 0.20 -0.34 8.21
CA ASN A 30 -0.58 -0.83 7.07
C ASN A 30 -0.50 0.14 5.89
N GLN A 31 -0.59 1.42 6.15
CA GLN A 31 -0.47 2.45 5.11
C GLN A 31 0.90 2.39 4.43
N ALA A 32 1.97 2.20 5.21
CA ALA A 32 3.31 2.08 4.66
C ALA A 32 3.42 0.85 3.73
N LYS A 33 2.81 -0.27 4.12
CA LYS A 33 2.79 -1.48 3.30
C LYS A 33 2.01 -1.27 2.01
N ILE A 34 0.88 -0.57 2.09
CA ILE A 34 0.06 -0.26 0.91
C ILE A 34 0.87 0.60 -0.06
N LEU A 35 1.56 1.62 0.42
CA LEU A 35 2.38 2.48 -0.42
C LEU A 35 3.51 1.69 -1.10
N ALA A 36 4.15 0.79 -0.36
CA ALA A 36 5.20 -0.07 -0.92
C ALA A 36 4.65 -0.98 -2.01
N ASN A 37 3.45 -1.55 -1.78
CA ASN A 37 2.80 -2.42 -2.76
C ASN A 37 2.40 -1.63 -4.01
N GLN A 38 1.92 -0.41 -3.86
CA GLN A 38 1.59 0.45 -4.98
C GLN A 38 2.82 0.76 -5.83
N GLY A 39 3.96 0.98 -5.18
CA GLY A 39 5.23 1.18 -5.88
C GLY A 39 5.62 -0.04 -6.71
N LYS A 40 5.41 -1.24 -6.18
CA LYS A 40 5.67 -2.48 -6.91
C LYS A 40 4.74 -2.62 -8.12
N LEU A 41 3.48 -2.27 -7.97
CA LEU A 41 2.52 -2.30 -9.07
C LEU A 41 2.91 -1.33 -10.18
N ASP A 42 3.39 -0.15 -9.83
CA ASP A 42 3.87 0.83 -10.81
C ASP A 42 5.02 0.26 -11.64
N LYS A 43 5.93 -0.48 -11.01
CA LYS A 43 7.03 -1.13 -11.71
C LYS A 43 6.53 -2.23 -12.66
N VAL A 44 5.55 -3.01 -12.22
CA VAL A 44 4.94 -4.04 -13.05
C VAL A 44 4.29 -3.40 -14.28
N LEU A 45 3.55 -2.32 -14.10
CA LEU A 45 2.91 -1.60 -15.20
C LEU A 45 3.94 -1.05 -16.19
N ALA A 46 5.03 -0.49 -15.69
CA ALA A 46 6.11 0.01 -16.53
C ALA A 46 6.75 -1.11 -17.35
N ASN A 47 6.98 -2.27 -16.73
CA ASN A 47 7.51 -3.45 -17.42
C ASN A 47 6.56 -3.95 -18.50
N GLN A 48 5.26 -3.96 -18.23
CA GLN A 48 4.26 -4.37 -19.21
C GLN A 48 4.27 -3.45 -20.44
N LYS A 49 4.40 -2.15 -20.23
CA LYS A 49 4.51 -1.20 -21.33
C LYS A 49 5.75 -1.47 -22.18
N SER A 50 6.87 -1.78 -21.54
CA SER A 50 8.11 -2.13 -22.25
C SER A 50 7.93 -3.40 -23.07
N ILE A 51 7.27 -4.42 -22.51
CA ILE A 51 6.99 -5.67 -23.20
C ILE A 51 6.10 -5.43 -24.42
N GLU A 52 5.04 -4.63 -24.26
CA GLU A 52 4.15 -4.29 -25.36
C GLU A 52 4.89 -3.57 -26.48
N GLY A 53 5.77 -2.64 -26.13
CA GLY A 53 6.61 -1.94 -27.10
C GLY A 53 7.52 -2.90 -27.86
N ASN A 54 8.13 -3.84 -27.14
CA ASN A 54 8.99 -4.86 -27.76
C ASN A 54 8.20 -5.76 -28.71
N GLN A 55 6.98 -6.15 -28.33
CA GLN A 55 6.11 -6.96 -29.17
C GLN A 55 5.75 -6.26 -30.46
N LYS A 56 5.46 -4.96 -30.39
CA LYS A 56 5.16 -4.16 -31.59
C LYS A 56 6.36 -4.11 -32.52
N THR A 57 7.56 -3.95 -31.97
CA THR A 57 8.79 -3.95 -32.75
C THR A 57 9.03 -5.28 -33.43
N ILE A 58 8.83 -6.38 -32.70
CA ILE A 58 8.98 -7.73 -33.24
C ILE A 58 7.99 -7.95 -34.41
N LEU A 59 6.72 -7.57 -34.23
CA LEU A 59 5.71 -7.72 -35.27
C LEU A 59 6.07 -6.89 -36.51
N ALA A 60 6.55 -5.69 -36.35
CA ALA A 60 6.98 -4.83 -37.46
C ALA A 60 8.15 -5.47 -38.23
N ASN A 61 9.11 -6.03 -37.48
CA ASN A 61 10.26 -6.70 -38.07
C ASN A 61 9.83 -7.97 -38.85
N GLN A 62 8.90 -8.73 -38.32
CA GLN A 62 8.36 -9.91 -39.00
C GLN A 62 7.68 -9.55 -40.31
N LYS A 63 6.90 -8.47 -40.30
CA LYS A 63 6.25 -7.99 -41.53
C LYS A 63 7.28 -7.65 -42.60
N LYS A 64 8.37 -6.97 -42.21
CA LYS A 64 9.44 -6.63 -43.15
C LYS A 64 10.12 -7.87 -43.74
N ILE A 65 10.34 -8.87 -42.91
CA ILE A 65 10.95 -10.13 -43.34
C ILE A 65 10.04 -10.87 -44.31
N LEU A 66 8.75 -10.93 -44.02
CA LEU A 66 7.76 -11.61 -44.87
C LEU A 66 7.55 -10.89 -46.20
N ALA A 67 7.74 -9.58 -46.22
CA ALA A 67 7.55 -8.77 -47.42
C ALA A 67 8.73 -8.91 -48.40
N LYS A 68 9.84 -9.41 -47.98
CA LYS A 68 10.98 -9.70 -48.84
C LYS A 68 10.68 -10.92 -49.72
#